data_f9e26ba446ca65ae917b80f4861bfbcf
#
_entry.id   f9e26ba446ca65ae917b80f4861bfbcf
#
_cell.length_a   1.000
_cell.length_b   1.000
_cell.length_c   1.000
_cell.angle_alpha   90.00
_cell.angle_beta   90.00
_cell.angle_gamma   90.00
#
_symmetry.space_group_name_H-M   'P 1'
#
loop_
_entity.id
_entity.type
_entity.pdbx_description
1 polymer ?
#
loop_
_entity_poly.entity_id
_entity_poly.type
_entity_poly.pdbx_seq_one_letter_code
_entity_poly.pdbx_strand_id
1 'polypeptide(L)'
;YVEGLRDGIADTPEKQAKYVKTIANKVNDMDKLIDELTIYSRLDANRVLYTFVKFDVSEYFDDCCDEIGTELDAAGIELNYRNHIKEPVIIAADPEQLKRVINNIISNSVKYFDKDRNFINMRIRDVGDFIQVEIEDNGKGIATKDIPYIFERFYRTDESRNSKQGGSGIGLAIVKKIVEDHKGKIWAESVEGEGTTMHLNLLKYNVQ
;
A
#
# COMPACT_ATOMS: atom_id res chain seq x y z
N TYR A 1 -22.11 12.32 -15.71
CA TYR A 1 -21.29 13.50 -16.04
C TYR A 1 -21.14 13.69 -17.53
N VAL A 2 -20.77 12.66 -18.31
CA VAL A 2 -20.69 12.74 -19.79
C VAL A 2 -22.04 13.11 -20.38
N GLU A 3 -23.10 12.44 -19.96
CA GLU A 3 -24.48 12.74 -20.37
C GLU A 3 -24.88 14.16 -19.98
N GLY A 4 -24.52 14.61 -18.76
CA GLY A 4 -24.81 15.98 -18.32
C GLY A 4 -24.10 17.07 -19.13
N LEU A 5 -22.91 16.77 -19.69
CA LEU A 5 -22.25 17.66 -20.66
C LEU A 5 -22.98 17.61 -22.02
N ARG A 6 -23.32 16.43 -22.51
CA ARG A 6 -24.00 16.24 -23.79
C ARG A 6 -25.40 16.88 -23.80
N ASP A 7 -26.13 16.71 -22.70
CA ASP A 7 -27.54 17.12 -22.59
C ASP A 7 -27.67 18.59 -22.10
N GLY A 8 -26.53 19.33 -21.98
CA GLY A 8 -26.51 20.75 -21.63
C GLY A 8 -26.84 21.06 -20.16
N ILE A 9 -26.83 20.03 -19.27
CA ILE A 9 -27.05 20.23 -17.82
C ILE A 9 -25.90 21.04 -17.19
N ALA A 10 -24.70 20.91 -17.74
CA ALA A 10 -23.56 21.75 -17.40
C ALA A 10 -23.61 23.04 -18.21
N ASP A 11 -24.49 23.95 -17.82
CA ASP A 11 -24.87 25.18 -18.50
C ASP A 11 -23.93 26.36 -18.26
N THR A 12 -22.94 26.24 -17.38
CA THR A 12 -21.91 27.25 -17.12
C THR A 12 -20.49 26.69 -17.31
N PRO A 13 -19.52 27.60 -17.66
CA PRO A 13 -18.12 27.18 -17.80
C PRO A 13 -17.56 26.48 -16.54
N GLU A 14 -17.96 26.95 -15.36
CA GLU A 14 -17.52 26.36 -14.06
C GLU A 14 -18.08 24.94 -13.89
N LYS A 15 -19.35 24.71 -14.22
CA LYS A 15 -19.97 23.39 -14.19
C LYS A 15 -19.32 22.45 -15.20
N GLN A 16 -19.05 22.95 -16.41
CA GLN A 16 -18.36 22.18 -17.44
C GLN A 16 -16.96 21.78 -16.99
N ALA A 17 -16.16 22.73 -16.46
CA ALA A 17 -14.83 22.46 -15.93
C ALA A 17 -14.87 21.41 -14.79
N LYS A 18 -15.84 21.53 -13.87
CA LYS A 18 -16.05 20.55 -12.80
C LYS A 18 -16.38 19.14 -13.35
N TYR A 19 -17.26 19.05 -14.36
CA TYR A 19 -17.63 17.78 -14.97
C TYR A 19 -16.46 17.14 -15.69
N VAL A 20 -15.72 17.92 -16.50
CA VAL A 20 -14.51 17.46 -17.19
C VAL A 20 -13.46 16.94 -16.19
N LYS A 21 -13.18 17.71 -15.12
CA LYS A 21 -12.26 17.30 -14.05
C LYS A 21 -12.71 15.99 -13.40
N THR A 22 -14.00 15.84 -13.16
CA THR A 22 -14.55 14.60 -12.55
C THR A 22 -14.39 13.42 -13.49
N ILE A 23 -14.65 13.60 -14.79
CA ILE A 23 -14.45 12.55 -15.81
C ILE A 23 -12.97 12.17 -15.87
N ALA A 24 -12.06 13.16 -15.97
CA ALA A 24 -10.62 12.91 -16.01
C ALA A 24 -10.14 12.11 -14.78
N ASN A 25 -10.59 12.47 -13.57
CA ASN A 25 -10.28 11.72 -12.37
C ASN A 25 -10.79 10.27 -12.45
N LYS A 26 -12.00 10.06 -13.00
CA LYS A 26 -12.56 8.70 -13.14
C LYS A 26 -11.83 7.86 -14.17
N VAL A 27 -11.35 8.46 -15.25
CA VAL A 27 -10.50 7.78 -16.24
C VAL A 27 -9.18 7.35 -15.58
N ASN A 28 -8.53 8.24 -14.84
CA ASN A 28 -7.30 7.91 -14.10
C ASN A 28 -7.53 6.79 -13.05
N ASP A 29 -8.69 6.80 -12.37
CA ASP A 29 -9.05 5.71 -11.46
C ASP A 29 -9.18 4.38 -12.20
N MET A 30 -9.78 4.38 -13.41
CA MET A 30 -9.92 3.18 -14.24
C MET A 30 -8.58 2.66 -14.74
N ASP A 31 -7.68 3.54 -15.18
CA ASP A 31 -6.33 3.15 -15.62
C ASP A 31 -5.57 2.46 -14.49
N LYS A 32 -5.61 3.01 -13.27
CA LYS A 32 -5.03 2.35 -12.08
C LYS A 32 -5.62 0.95 -11.83
N LEU A 33 -6.94 0.80 -11.99
CA LEU A 33 -7.60 -0.49 -11.81
C LEU A 33 -7.14 -1.52 -12.85
N ILE A 34 -6.99 -1.10 -14.12
CA ILE A 34 -6.51 -1.97 -15.22
C ILE A 34 -5.07 -2.40 -14.93
N ASP A 35 -4.22 -1.47 -14.48
CA ASP A 35 -2.84 -1.78 -14.12
C ASP A 35 -2.77 -2.78 -12.97
N GLU A 36 -3.51 -2.54 -11.89
CA GLU A 36 -3.57 -3.45 -10.74
C GLU A 36 -4.09 -4.84 -11.13
N LEU A 37 -5.14 -4.92 -11.96
CA LEU A 37 -5.69 -6.18 -12.45
C LEU A 37 -4.70 -6.92 -13.36
N THR A 38 -4.01 -6.18 -14.23
CA THR A 38 -2.99 -6.75 -15.13
C THR A 38 -1.84 -7.36 -14.36
N ILE A 39 -1.35 -6.63 -13.35
CA ILE A 39 -0.27 -7.10 -12.47
C ILE A 39 -0.75 -8.31 -11.68
N TYR A 40 -1.93 -8.21 -11.09
CA TYR A 40 -2.49 -9.32 -10.33
C TYR A 40 -2.65 -10.58 -11.20
N SER A 41 -3.17 -10.44 -12.42
CA SER A 41 -3.30 -11.56 -13.38
C SER A 41 -1.95 -12.21 -13.71
N ARG A 42 -0.89 -11.40 -13.85
CA ARG A 42 0.48 -11.92 -14.07
C ARG A 42 1.01 -12.64 -12.84
N LEU A 43 0.79 -12.09 -11.65
CA LEU A 43 1.18 -12.69 -10.37
C LEU A 43 0.46 -14.03 -10.12
N ASP A 44 -0.85 -14.07 -10.34
CA ASP A 44 -1.67 -15.26 -10.14
C ASP A 44 -1.31 -16.41 -11.10
N ALA A 45 -0.92 -16.06 -12.32
CA ALA A 45 -0.43 -17.01 -13.32
C ALA A 45 1.04 -17.44 -13.12
N ASN A 46 1.72 -17.00 -12.05
CA ASN A 46 3.17 -17.17 -11.84
C ASN A 46 4.00 -16.70 -13.05
N ARG A 47 3.53 -15.68 -13.77
CA ARG A 47 4.18 -15.12 -14.97
C ARG A 47 4.99 -13.85 -14.68
N VAL A 48 5.07 -13.43 -13.43
CA VAL A 48 5.97 -12.35 -13.04
C VAL A 48 7.39 -12.91 -12.97
N LEU A 49 8.24 -12.40 -13.81
CA LEU A 49 9.67 -12.66 -13.72
C LEU A 49 10.25 -11.69 -12.69
N TYR A 50 10.42 -12.17 -11.46
CA TYR A 50 11.10 -11.42 -10.42
C TYR A 50 12.59 -11.29 -10.71
N THR A 51 13.13 -10.10 -10.51
CA THR A 51 14.57 -9.85 -10.59
C THR A 51 15.16 -9.87 -9.18
N PHE A 52 15.40 -11.08 -8.65
CA PHE A 52 16.00 -11.24 -7.33
C PHE A 52 17.47 -10.78 -7.34
N VAL A 53 17.77 -9.80 -6.51
CA VAL A 53 19.13 -9.32 -6.23
C VAL A 53 19.39 -9.39 -4.73
N LYS A 54 20.68 -9.43 -4.36
CA LYS A 54 21.12 -9.43 -2.96
C LYS A 54 21.49 -8.00 -2.58
N PHE A 55 20.94 -7.52 -1.47
CA PHE A 55 21.22 -6.17 -0.96
C PHE A 55 21.11 -6.13 0.56
N ASP A 56 21.74 -5.13 1.15
CA ASP A 56 21.58 -4.84 2.58
C ASP A 56 20.20 -4.26 2.85
N VAL A 57 19.52 -4.85 3.82
CA VAL A 57 18.14 -4.48 4.12
C VAL A 57 18.06 -3.10 4.76
N SER A 58 19.07 -2.69 5.55
CA SER A 58 19.08 -1.39 6.20
C SER A 58 19.22 -0.26 5.17
N GLU A 59 20.19 -0.38 4.26
CA GLU A 59 20.40 0.60 3.17
C GLU A 59 19.12 0.74 2.33
N TYR A 60 18.51 -0.36 1.97
CA TYR A 60 17.28 -0.35 1.16
C TYR A 60 16.11 0.36 1.84
N PHE A 61 15.87 0.07 3.12
CA PHE A 61 14.75 0.69 3.84
C PHE A 61 15.05 2.15 4.22
N ASP A 62 16.30 2.51 4.47
CA ASP A 62 16.71 3.89 4.71
C ASP A 62 16.40 4.73 3.46
N ASP A 63 16.82 4.29 2.25
CA ASP A 63 16.51 4.96 0.97
C ASP A 63 15.00 5.05 0.71
N CYS A 64 14.26 3.96 0.94
CA CYS A 64 12.81 3.95 0.78
C CYS A 64 12.12 4.96 1.71
N CYS A 65 12.55 5.04 2.98
CA CYS A 65 11.95 5.95 3.96
C CYS A 65 12.27 7.41 3.66
N ASP A 66 13.44 7.72 3.14
CA ASP A 66 13.81 9.09 2.72
C ASP A 66 12.92 9.58 1.57
N GLU A 67 12.69 8.73 0.57
CA GLU A 67 11.82 9.05 -0.56
C GLU A 67 10.36 9.23 -0.11
N ILE A 68 9.82 8.26 0.63
CA ILE A 68 8.44 8.28 1.10
C ILE A 68 8.21 9.41 2.10
N GLY A 69 9.19 9.68 2.99
CA GLY A 69 9.11 10.76 3.96
C GLY A 69 8.90 12.12 3.30
N THR A 70 9.59 12.37 2.20
CA THR A 70 9.41 13.62 1.42
C THR A 70 7.97 13.78 0.90
N GLU A 71 7.36 12.69 0.41
CA GLU A 71 5.99 12.71 -0.10
C GLU A 71 4.96 12.90 1.04
N LEU A 72 5.17 12.20 2.17
CA LEU A 72 4.30 12.28 3.34
C LEU A 72 4.37 13.66 4.01
N ASP A 73 5.55 14.25 4.14
CA ASP A 73 5.74 15.60 4.68
C ASP A 73 4.99 16.65 3.86
N ALA A 74 5.04 16.54 2.53
CA ALA A 74 4.27 17.41 1.63
C ALA A 74 2.75 17.27 1.82
N ALA A 75 2.28 16.11 2.31
CA ALA A 75 0.88 15.85 2.65
C ALA A 75 0.55 16.17 4.12
N GLY A 76 1.52 16.65 4.92
CA GLY A 76 1.33 16.94 6.35
C GLY A 76 1.20 15.69 7.23
N ILE A 77 1.79 14.57 6.80
CA ILE A 77 1.78 13.29 7.50
C ILE A 77 3.18 13.02 8.04
N GLU A 78 3.26 12.70 9.33
CA GLU A 78 4.53 12.43 10.00
C GLU A 78 4.97 10.97 9.76
N LEU A 79 6.19 10.77 9.23
CA LEU A 79 6.82 9.45 9.13
C LEU A 79 7.89 9.29 10.20
N ASN A 80 7.73 8.31 11.07
CA ASN A 80 8.70 7.94 12.09
C ASN A 80 9.34 6.60 11.73
N TYR A 81 10.55 6.62 11.17
CA TYR A 81 11.30 5.42 10.84
C TYR A 81 12.28 5.04 11.94
N ARG A 82 12.35 3.75 12.27
CA ARG A 82 13.30 3.19 13.24
C ARG A 82 13.89 1.88 12.74
N ASN A 83 15.19 1.91 12.49
CA ASN A 83 15.98 0.73 12.18
C ASN A 83 16.56 0.15 13.46
N HIS A 84 16.20 -1.08 13.81
CA HIS A 84 16.70 -1.79 14.99
C HIS A 84 17.71 -2.90 14.61
N ILE A 85 18.13 -2.98 13.36
CA ILE A 85 19.14 -3.93 12.89
C ILE A 85 20.52 -3.41 13.28
N LYS A 86 21.30 -4.23 13.96
CA LYS A 86 22.63 -3.83 14.49
C LYS A 86 23.77 -4.23 13.55
N GLU A 87 23.63 -5.33 12.87
CA GLU A 87 24.63 -5.89 11.97
C GLU A 87 24.09 -5.93 10.54
N PRO A 88 24.93 -5.76 9.52
CA PRO A 88 24.45 -5.84 8.13
C PRO A 88 23.72 -7.15 7.84
N VAL A 89 22.54 -7.06 7.28
CA VAL A 89 21.71 -8.22 6.92
C VAL A 89 21.36 -8.18 5.45
N ILE A 90 21.76 -9.24 4.75
CA ILE A 90 21.46 -9.39 3.34
C ILE A 90 20.14 -10.16 3.17
N ILE A 91 19.29 -9.66 2.29
CA ILE A 91 18.15 -10.40 1.76
C ILE A 91 18.32 -10.61 0.24
N ALA A 92 17.63 -11.63 -0.29
CA ALA A 92 17.51 -11.82 -1.73
C ALA A 92 16.05 -11.54 -2.12
N ALA A 93 15.83 -10.42 -2.77
CA ALA A 93 14.48 -9.95 -3.12
C ALA A 93 14.50 -9.14 -4.43
N ASP A 94 13.33 -8.87 -4.98
CA ASP A 94 13.12 -7.91 -6.04
C ASP A 94 12.82 -6.53 -5.42
N PRO A 95 13.75 -5.55 -5.50
CA PRO A 95 13.60 -4.27 -4.82
C PRO A 95 12.39 -3.47 -5.32
N GLU A 96 12.09 -3.53 -6.62
CA GLU A 96 10.95 -2.82 -7.20
C GLU A 96 9.62 -3.38 -6.69
N GLN A 97 9.53 -4.71 -6.56
CA GLN A 97 8.33 -5.33 -6.02
C GLN A 97 8.19 -5.11 -4.52
N LEU A 98 9.29 -5.08 -3.76
CA LEU A 98 9.24 -4.69 -2.34
C LEU A 98 8.83 -3.22 -2.17
N LYS A 99 9.35 -2.30 -2.99
CA LYS A 99 8.91 -0.90 -3.02
C LYS A 99 7.41 -0.79 -3.28
N ARG A 100 6.89 -1.61 -4.19
CA ARG A 100 5.46 -1.68 -4.46
C ARG A 100 4.66 -2.16 -3.24
N VAL A 101 5.16 -3.16 -2.49
CA VAL A 101 4.55 -3.62 -1.24
C VAL A 101 4.41 -2.45 -0.26
N ILE A 102 5.51 -1.74 0.00
CA ILE A 102 5.54 -0.61 0.94
C ILE A 102 4.56 0.48 0.48
N ASN A 103 4.62 0.89 -0.78
CA ASN A 103 3.77 1.95 -1.33
C ASN A 103 2.28 1.60 -1.26
N ASN A 104 1.90 0.33 -1.50
CA ASN A 104 0.51 -0.11 -1.35
C ASN A 104 0.02 -0.02 0.10
N ILE A 105 0.86 -0.41 1.07
CA ILE A 105 0.52 -0.34 2.49
C ILE A 105 0.36 1.14 2.90
N ILE A 106 1.36 1.98 2.61
CA ILE A 106 1.36 3.41 2.96
C ILE A 106 0.20 4.15 2.28
N SER A 107 -0.05 3.88 1.01
CA SER A 107 -1.19 4.45 0.27
C SER A 107 -2.53 4.08 0.92
N ASN A 108 -2.66 2.86 1.45
CA ASN A 108 -3.85 2.48 2.21
C ASN A 108 -3.94 3.26 3.53
N SER A 109 -2.85 3.39 4.29
CA SER A 109 -2.83 4.19 5.53
C SER A 109 -3.28 5.62 5.25
N VAL A 110 -2.66 6.30 4.28
CA VAL A 110 -3.01 7.68 3.87
C VAL A 110 -4.48 7.80 3.49
N LYS A 111 -5.00 6.82 2.76
CA LYS A 111 -6.39 6.80 2.31
C LYS A 111 -7.40 6.70 3.45
N TYR A 112 -7.04 6.01 4.52
CA TYR A 112 -7.94 5.73 5.64
C TYR A 112 -7.65 6.56 6.90
N PHE A 113 -6.85 7.61 6.77
CA PHE A 113 -6.69 8.60 7.83
C PHE A 113 -7.99 9.39 8.05
N ASP A 114 -8.30 9.64 9.31
CA ASP A 114 -9.50 10.35 9.76
C ASP A 114 -9.26 11.27 10.96
N LYS A 115 -7.99 11.49 11.33
CA LYS A 115 -7.59 12.32 12.47
C LYS A 115 -6.95 13.64 12.02
N ASP A 116 -6.91 14.62 12.91
CA ASP A 116 -6.29 15.93 12.64
C ASP A 116 -4.77 15.83 12.47
N ARG A 117 -4.15 14.88 13.20
CA ARG A 117 -2.72 14.57 13.08
C ARG A 117 -2.56 13.12 12.69
N ASN A 118 -2.01 12.92 11.50
CA ASN A 118 -1.78 11.59 10.96
C ASN A 118 -0.30 11.27 11.02
N PHE A 119 0.01 10.04 11.41
CA PHE A 119 1.39 9.55 11.41
C PHE A 119 1.48 8.11 10.92
N ILE A 120 2.66 7.77 10.44
CA ILE A 120 3.07 6.41 10.12
C ILE A 120 4.37 6.12 10.90
N ASN A 121 4.36 5.04 11.67
CA ASN A 121 5.57 4.51 12.31
C ASN A 121 6.04 3.29 11.52
N MET A 122 7.26 3.33 11.00
CA MET A 122 7.87 2.20 10.34
C MET A 122 9.05 1.68 11.15
N ARG A 123 9.07 0.38 11.42
CA ARG A 123 10.13 -0.27 12.20
C ARG A 123 10.64 -1.49 11.47
N ILE A 124 11.95 -1.68 11.45
CA ILE A 124 12.57 -2.91 10.97
C ILE A 124 13.39 -3.57 12.06
N ARG A 125 13.27 -4.89 12.16
CA ARG A 125 13.91 -5.70 13.20
C ARG A 125 14.44 -7.01 12.66
N ASP A 126 15.53 -7.46 13.23
CA ASP A 126 16.05 -8.81 13.02
C ASP A 126 15.30 -9.79 13.93
N VAL A 127 14.63 -10.80 13.35
CA VAL A 127 13.84 -11.80 14.09
C VAL A 127 14.18 -13.21 13.57
N GLY A 128 15.21 -13.81 14.13
CA GLY A 128 15.66 -15.15 13.76
C GLY A 128 16.07 -15.27 12.29
N ASP A 129 15.38 -16.06 11.50
CA ASP A 129 15.68 -16.24 10.08
C ASP A 129 15.07 -15.14 9.18
N PHE A 130 14.36 -14.18 9.78
CA PHE A 130 13.61 -13.16 9.05
C PHE A 130 14.00 -11.76 9.50
N ILE A 131 13.82 -10.82 8.59
CA ILE A 131 13.66 -9.41 8.90
C ILE A 131 12.17 -9.14 8.99
N GLN A 132 11.73 -8.59 10.12
CA GLN A 132 10.37 -8.13 10.31
C GLN A 132 10.29 -6.63 10.05
N VAL A 133 9.36 -6.25 9.19
CA VAL A 133 8.98 -4.86 8.92
C VAL A 133 7.58 -4.63 9.49
N GLU A 134 7.43 -3.56 10.25
CA GLU A 134 6.16 -3.11 10.81
C GLU A 134 5.85 -1.72 10.27
N ILE A 135 4.65 -1.54 9.75
CA ILE A 135 4.12 -0.26 9.29
C ILE A 135 2.82 -0.02 10.04
N GLU A 136 2.86 0.88 10.99
CA GLU A 136 1.76 1.26 11.88
C GLU A 136 1.22 2.62 11.48
N ASP A 137 -0.07 2.74 11.33
CA ASP A 137 -0.78 4.00 11.14
C ASP A 137 -1.78 4.27 12.27
N ASN A 138 -2.14 5.52 12.44
CA ASN A 138 -3.19 5.94 13.36
C ASN A 138 -4.52 6.25 12.66
N GLY A 139 -4.80 5.61 11.53
CA GLY A 139 -6.05 5.78 10.80
C GLY A 139 -7.25 5.21 11.55
N LYS A 140 -8.35 5.05 10.86
CA LYS A 140 -9.61 4.57 11.44
C LYS A 140 -9.62 3.10 11.87
N GLY A 141 -8.56 2.36 11.58
CA GLY A 141 -8.47 0.94 11.89
C GLY A 141 -9.42 0.06 11.06
N ILE A 142 -9.43 -1.22 11.40
CA ILE A 142 -10.19 -2.26 10.70
C ILE A 142 -10.98 -3.05 11.75
N ALA A 143 -12.27 -3.23 11.53
CA ALA A 143 -13.10 -4.05 12.40
C ALA A 143 -12.58 -5.49 12.44
N THR A 144 -12.56 -6.12 13.61
CA THR A 144 -12.00 -7.46 13.83
C THR A 144 -12.59 -8.51 12.88
N LYS A 145 -13.86 -8.41 12.53
CA LYS A 145 -14.54 -9.30 11.59
C LYS A 145 -13.96 -9.24 10.16
N ASP A 146 -13.38 -8.10 9.79
CA ASP A 146 -12.86 -7.84 8.43
C ASP A 146 -11.39 -8.23 8.28
N ILE A 147 -10.60 -8.24 9.36
CA ILE A 147 -9.15 -8.54 9.36
C ILE A 147 -8.81 -9.84 8.59
N PRO A 148 -9.53 -10.96 8.75
CA PRO A 148 -9.20 -12.18 8.01
C PRO A 148 -9.32 -12.07 6.49
N TYR A 149 -10.07 -11.09 6.00
CA TYR A 149 -10.45 -10.96 4.59
C TYR A 149 -9.74 -9.82 3.85
N ILE A 150 -9.01 -8.93 4.54
CA ILE A 150 -8.42 -7.73 3.92
C ILE A 150 -7.41 -8.03 2.81
N PHE A 151 -6.85 -9.24 2.78
CA PHE A 151 -5.94 -9.72 1.74
C PHE A 151 -6.66 -10.49 0.63
N GLU A 152 -7.98 -10.67 0.72
CA GLU A 152 -8.78 -11.30 -0.32
C GLU A 152 -9.01 -10.33 -1.48
N ARG A 153 -9.12 -10.90 -2.69
CA ARG A 153 -9.36 -10.14 -3.93
C ARG A 153 -10.70 -9.43 -3.87
N PHE A 154 -10.73 -8.17 -4.27
CA PHE A 154 -11.94 -7.34 -4.35
C PHE A 154 -12.63 -7.16 -3.00
N TYR A 155 -12.00 -7.59 -1.91
CA TYR A 155 -12.54 -7.38 -0.59
C TYR A 155 -12.47 -5.91 -0.21
N ARG A 156 -13.58 -5.39 0.27
CA ARG A 156 -13.71 -4.04 0.80
C ARG A 156 -14.72 -4.06 1.94
N THR A 157 -14.38 -3.40 3.03
CA THR A 157 -15.33 -3.20 4.15
C THR A 157 -16.56 -2.43 3.67
N ASP A 158 -17.70 -2.60 4.33
CA ASP A 158 -18.95 -1.92 3.96
C ASP A 158 -18.80 -0.39 3.97
N GLU A 159 -18.05 0.15 4.93
CA GLU A 159 -17.74 1.58 4.99
C GLU A 159 -16.89 2.03 3.79
N SER A 160 -15.90 1.24 3.41
CA SER A 160 -15.04 1.58 2.27
C SER A 160 -15.78 1.53 0.95
N ARG A 161 -16.82 0.68 0.82
CA ARG A 161 -17.69 0.63 -0.38
C ARG A 161 -18.49 1.91 -0.54
N ASN A 162 -18.94 2.49 0.56
CA ASN A 162 -19.74 3.71 0.59
C ASN A 162 -18.90 4.99 0.55
N SER A 163 -17.59 4.89 0.74
CA SER A 163 -16.70 6.06 0.74
C SER A 163 -16.44 6.56 -0.69
N LYS A 164 -16.36 7.91 -0.83
CA LYS A 164 -15.95 8.58 -2.08
C LYS A 164 -14.48 8.31 -2.46
N GLN A 165 -13.73 7.69 -1.57
CA GLN A 165 -12.29 7.51 -1.69
C GLN A 165 -11.86 6.35 -2.61
N GLY A 166 -12.80 5.62 -3.23
CA GLY A 166 -12.52 4.61 -4.23
C GLY A 166 -11.55 3.50 -3.76
N GLY A 167 -11.17 2.62 -4.65
CA GLY A 167 -10.18 1.56 -4.46
C GLY A 167 -10.66 0.23 -5.03
N SER A 168 -9.74 -0.52 -5.62
CA SER A 168 -10.02 -1.79 -6.30
C SER A 168 -10.34 -2.96 -5.35
N GLY A 169 -9.78 -2.93 -4.14
CA GLY A 169 -9.71 -4.10 -3.27
C GLY A 169 -8.68 -5.15 -3.76
N ILE A 170 -7.77 -4.76 -4.67
CA ILE A 170 -6.73 -5.66 -5.20
C ILE A 170 -5.37 -5.37 -4.55
N GLY A 171 -5.13 -4.14 -4.09
CA GLY A 171 -3.81 -3.70 -3.61
C GLY A 171 -3.21 -4.60 -2.52
N LEU A 172 -3.95 -4.94 -1.47
CA LEU A 172 -3.46 -5.84 -0.41
C LEU A 172 -3.33 -7.30 -0.88
N ALA A 173 -4.13 -7.75 -1.84
CA ALA A 173 -3.94 -9.07 -2.44
C ALA A 173 -2.63 -9.14 -3.26
N ILE A 174 -2.27 -8.06 -3.96
CA ILE A 174 -0.96 -7.91 -4.62
C ILE A 174 0.17 -7.96 -3.58
N VAL A 175 0.04 -7.20 -2.49
CA VAL A 175 1.02 -7.18 -1.40
C VAL A 175 1.25 -8.58 -0.86
N LYS A 176 0.18 -9.31 -0.51
CA LYS A 176 0.27 -10.69 -0.01
C LYS A 176 0.99 -11.60 -1.00
N LYS A 177 0.60 -11.56 -2.27
CA LYS A 177 1.21 -12.42 -3.29
C LYS A 177 2.70 -12.13 -3.48
N ILE A 178 3.11 -10.85 -3.54
CA ILE A 178 4.54 -10.49 -3.66
C ILE A 178 5.32 -11.00 -2.45
N VAL A 179 4.82 -10.77 -1.22
CA VAL A 179 5.50 -11.20 0.00
C VAL A 179 5.62 -12.72 0.06
N GLU A 180 4.57 -13.46 -0.28
CA GLU A 180 4.59 -14.94 -0.34
C GLU A 180 5.57 -15.46 -1.40
N ASP A 181 5.62 -14.85 -2.59
CA ASP A 181 6.58 -15.22 -3.64
C ASP A 181 8.04 -14.94 -3.23
N HIS A 182 8.25 -13.99 -2.30
CA HIS A 182 9.54 -13.73 -1.63
C HIS A 182 9.77 -14.62 -0.40
N LYS A 183 8.98 -15.70 -0.23
CA LYS A 183 9.04 -16.63 0.91
C LYS A 183 8.82 -15.95 2.27
N GLY A 184 8.16 -14.83 2.25
CA GLY A 184 7.77 -14.07 3.42
C GLY A 184 6.36 -14.38 3.91
N LYS A 185 5.93 -13.64 4.91
CA LYS A 185 4.56 -13.68 5.45
C LYS A 185 4.10 -12.25 5.74
N ILE A 186 2.82 -11.97 5.51
CA ILE A 186 2.18 -10.72 5.88
C ILE A 186 0.94 -10.98 6.73
N TRP A 187 0.68 -10.10 7.71
CA TRP A 187 -0.54 -10.07 8.50
C TRP A 187 -0.81 -8.66 9.00
N ALA A 188 -1.98 -8.44 9.56
CA ALA A 188 -2.37 -7.17 10.16
C ALA A 188 -2.87 -7.35 11.57
N GLU A 189 -2.58 -6.37 12.42
CA GLU A 189 -3.20 -6.14 13.71
C GLU A 189 -3.88 -4.78 13.67
N SER A 190 -5.12 -4.69 14.12
CA SER A 190 -5.86 -3.45 14.02
C SER A 190 -6.92 -3.34 15.10
N VAL A 191 -7.14 -2.11 15.56
CA VAL A 191 -8.22 -1.74 16.46
C VAL A 191 -9.02 -0.63 15.80
N GLU A 192 -10.31 -0.86 15.63
CA GLU A 192 -11.22 0.11 15.01
C GLU A 192 -11.22 1.42 15.82
N GLY A 193 -11.04 2.56 15.15
CA GLY A 193 -10.89 3.88 15.73
C GLY A 193 -9.48 4.23 16.23
N GLU A 194 -8.54 3.26 16.31
CA GLU A 194 -7.17 3.52 16.78
C GLU A 194 -6.16 3.53 15.65
N GLY A 195 -6.18 2.52 14.76
CA GLY A 195 -5.27 2.40 13.64
C GLY A 195 -4.98 0.96 13.25
N THR A 196 -4.01 0.77 12.35
CA THR A 196 -3.61 -0.53 11.81
C THR A 196 -2.10 -0.68 11.84
N THR A 197 -1.62 -1.87 12.21
CA THR A 197 -0.23 -2.27 12.03
C THR A 197 -0.15 -3.42 11.03
N MET A 198 0.50 -3.16 9.90
CA MET A 198 0.88 -4.20 8.94
C MET A 198 2.24 -4.76 9.30
N HIS A 199 2.33 -6.08 9.39
CA HIS A 199 3.57 -6.81 9.67
C HIS A 199 3.94 -7.63 8.45
N LEU A 200 5.19 -7.57 8.04
CA LEU A 200 5.72 -8.46 7.01
C LEU A 200 7.08 -9.03 7.41
N ASN A 201 7.30 -10.30 7.12
CA ASN A 201 8.57 -10.98 7.33
C ASN A 201 9.23 -11.22 5.97
N LEU A 202 10.51 -10.88 5.85
CA LEU A 202 11.36 -11.13 4.69
C LEU A 202 12.45 -12.12 5.07
N LEU A 203 12.61 -13.19 4.30
CA LEU A 203 13.60 -14.22 4.57
C LEU A 203 15.02 -13.67 4.36
N LYS A 204 15.89 -13.86 5.34
CA LYS A 204 17.30 -13.53 5.22
C LYS A 204 18.00 -14.42 4.20
N TYR A 205 18.94 -13.85 3.50
CA TYR A 205 19.83 -14.62 2.66
C TYR A 205 20.96 -15.22 3.50
N ASN A 206 20.86 -16.50 3.83
CA ASN A 206 21.93 -17.23 4.50
C ASN A 206 22.87 -17.80 3.42
N VAL A 207 24.14 -17.40 3.48
CA VAL A 207 25.19 -18.07 2.69
C VAL A 207 25.39 -19.46 3.30
N GLN A 208 24.91 -20.49 2.62
CA GLN A 208 25.29 -21.88 2.94
C GLN A 208 26.70 -22.16 2.48
#